data_3ee3bdae5c6da34dc51fbd48afc1a4e6
#
_entry.id   3ee3bdae5c6da34dc51fbd48afc1a4e6
#
_cell.length_a   1.000
_cell.length_b   1.000
_cell.length_c   1.000
_cell.angle_alpha   90.00
_cell.angle_beta   90.00
_cell.angle_gamma   90.00
#
_symmetry.space_group_name_H-M   'P 1'
#
loop_
_entity.id
_entity.type
_entity.pdbx_description
1 polymer ?
#
loop_
_entity_poly.entity_id
_entity_poly.type
_entity_poly.pdbx_seq_one_letter_code
_entity_poly.pdbx_strand_id
1 'polypeptide(L)'
;MGSLTNGLEKERHKKKEEEEEDEEEEEPILMEQTQRFCMFPIKYKPLWEMYKKAEASFWTAEEVDLSHDVQQWEALSDSEKHFISHVLAFFAASDGIVLENLAARFLNDVQVPEARAFYGFQIAMENIHSEMYSLLLETYIKDSREKHRLFNAIENIPCITRKAKWALDWIKSFCAIFWLKKRGLMPGLTFSNELISRDEGLHCDFACLLYSLLRKQLPREKVYHIVDEAVEIETQFVCEALPCALIGMNSTLMRQYIKFVADRLLVSLGCQRKYNVENPFDWMEFISLQGKANFFERRVGDYQKASVMPSLQDDGKNFVFKLDEDF
;
A
#
# COMPACT_ATOMS: atom_id res chain seq x y z
N MET A 1 -24.62 59.67 -31.58
CA MET A 1 -23.63 59.24 -30.55
C MET A 1 -24.11 58.17 -29.57
N GLY A 2 -25.13 57.39 -29.90
CA GLY A 2 -25.70 56.39 -29.01
C GLY A 2 -25.42 54.91 -29.34
N SER A 3 -24.63 54.63 -30.36
CA SER A 3 -24.46 53.24 -30.87
C SER A 3 -23.09 52.61 -30.53
N LEU A 4 -22.10 53.39 -30.12
CA LEU A 4 -20.75 52.90 -29.77
C LEU A 4 -20.58 52.51 -28.31
N THR A 5 -21.40 53.04 -27.39
CA THR A 5 -21.36 52.74 -25.96
C THR A 5 -22.00 51.39 -25.63
N ASN A 6 -23.04 50.95 -26.39
CA ASN A 6 -23.71 49.68 -26.17
C ASN A 6 -22.88 48.44 -26.58
N GLY A 7 -21.91 48.60 -27.49
CA GLY A 7 -20.99 47.55 -27.91
C GLY A 7 -19.94 47.22 -26.86
N LEU A 8 -19.35 48.27 -26.27
CA LEU A 8 -18.32 48.16 -25.25
C LEU A 8 -18.84 47.65 -23.89
N GLU A 9 -20.10 47.94 -23.56
CA GLU A 9 -20.73 47.38 -22.34
C GLU A 9 -21.08 45.89 -22.51
N LYS A 10 -21.53 45.48 -23.70
CA LYS A 10 -21.77 44.06 -23.99
C LYS A 10 -20.48 43.21 -24.03
N GLU A 11 -19.40 43.77 -24.59
CA GLU A 11 -18.09 43.09 -24.55
C GLU A 11 -17.51 43.03 -23.14
N ARG A 12 -17.71 44.05 -22.32
CA ARG A 12 -17.32 44.01 -20.91
C ARG A 12 -18.14 43.06 -20.06
N HIS A 13 -19.46 42.94 -20.34
CA HIS A 13 -20.31 41.94 -19.70
C HIS A 13 -19.93 40.53 -20.12
N LYS A 14 -19.70 40.32 -21.42
CA LYS A 14 -19.28 39.00 -21.92
C LYS A 14 -17.90 38.58 -21.41
N LYS A 15 -16.96 39.53 -21.30
CA LYS A 15 -15.65 39.29 -20.69
C LYS A 15 -15.75 39.03 -19.19
N LYS A 16 -16.67 39.67 -18.48
CA LYS A 16 -16.92 39.41 -17.08
C LYS A 16 -17.63 38.05 -16.84
N GLU A 17 -18.56 37.70 -17.74
CA GLU A 17 -19.21 36.38 -17.70
C GLU A 17 -18.22 35.26 -18.09
N GLU A 18 -17.32 35.50 -19.06
CA GLU A 18 -16.23 34.55 -19.39
C GLU A 18 -15.13 34.53 -18.31
N GLU A 19 -14.85 35.62 -17.58
CA GLU A 19 -13.93 35.66 -16.41
C GLU A 19 -14.59 35.09 -15.16
N GLU A 20 -15.92 35.12 -15.02
CA GLU A 20 -16.68 34.47 -13.92
C GLU A 20 -16.95 32.96 -14.20
N GLU A 21 -16.94 32.49 -15.49
CA GLU A 21 -17.00 31.08 -15.86
C GLU A 21 -15.62 30.38 -15.78
N ASP A 22 -14.52 31.12 -15.81
CA ASP A 22 -13.15 30.63 -15.67
C ASP A 22 -12.56 30.82 -14.26
N GLU A 23 -13.32 31.21 -13.24
CA GLU A 23 -12.99 30.87 -11.88
C GLU A 23 -13.10 29.32 -11.80
N GLU A 24 -12.03 28.62 -12.22
CA GLU A 24 -11.83 27.21 -11.90
C GLU A 24 -12.16 27.08 -10.42
N GLU A 25 -13.30 26.47 -10.09
CA GLU A 25 -13.65 26.19 -8.70
C GLU A 25 -12.48 25.39 -8.12
N GLU A 26 -11.61 26.09 -7.40
CA GLU A 26 -10.43 25.49 -6.78
C GLU A 26 -10.87 24.34 -5.91
N GLU A 27 -10.16 23.20 -6.00
CA GLU A 27 -10.45 22.02 -5.23
C GLU A 27 -10.14 22.26 -3.73
N PRO A 28 -11.15 22.30 -2.81
CA PRO A 28 -10.95 22.76 -1.45
C PRO A 28 -9.90 21.96 -0.66
N ILE A 29 -9.69 20.68 -1.02
CA ILE A 29 -8.71 19.81 -0.34
C ILE A 29 -7.28 20.21 -0.71
N LEU A 30 -7.09 20.81 -1.89
CA LEU A 30 -5.78 21.21 -2.42
C LEU A 30 -5.47 22.69 -2.18
N MET A 31 -6.44 23.51 -1.74
CA MET A 31 -6.28 24.95 -1.55
C MET A 31 -5.36 25.27 -0.37
N GLU A 32 -4.37 26.15 -0.57
CA GLU A 32 -3.51 26.66 0.50
C GLU A 32 -4.30 27.29 1.66
N GLN A 33 -5.44 27.94 1.37
CA GLN A 33 -6.29 28.56 2.40
C GLN A 33 -6.91 27.51 3.36
N THR A 34 -6.93 26.24 3.01
CA THR A 34 -7.37 25.15 3.91
C THR A 34 -6.26 24.69 4.83
N GLN A 35 -5.01 25.07 4.56
CA GLN A 35 -3.87 24.76 5.40
C GLN A 35 -4.06 25.37 6.79
N ARG A 36 -3.79 24.57 7.79
CA ARG A 36 -3.73 25.02 9.19
C ARG A 36 -2.64 24.26 9.93
N PHE A 37 -1.96 24.94 10.84
CA PHE A 37 -0.88 24.34 11.61
C PHE A 37 -1.36 23.61 12.87
N CYS A 38 -2.65 23.77 13.22
CA CYS A 38 -3.28 23.07 14.33
C CYS A 38 -4.21 21.98 13.81
N MET A 39 -4.16 20.79 14.43
CA MET A 39 -5.01 19.66 14.04
C MET A 39 -6.49 19.96 14.30
N PHE A 40 -6.81 20.59 15.44
CA PHE A 40 -8.18 20.89 15.83
C PHE A 40 -8.61 22.31 15.44
N PRO A 41 -9.92 22.51 15.19
CA PRO A 41 -10.99 21.51 15.16
C PRO A 41 -10.92 20.60 13.93
N ILE A 42 -11.35 19.33 14.08
CA ILE A 42 -11.41 18.38 12.96
C ILE A 42 -12.55 18.80 12.01
N LYS A 43 -12.20 19.02 10.75
CA LYS A 43 -13.13 19.39 9.67
C LYS A 43 -13.54 18.17 8.83
N TYR A 44 -12.60 17.30 8.52
CA TYR A 44 -12.80 16.09 7.72
C TYR A 44 -12.77 14.84 8.61
N LYS A 45 -13.87 14.63 9.34
CA LYS A 45 -13.99 13.53 10.31
C LYS A 45 -13.68 12.14 9.71
N PRO A 46 -14.15 11.77 8.49
CA PRO A 46 -13.80 10.49 7.91
C PRO A 46 -12.30 10.30 7.69
N LEU A 47 -11.57 11.32 7.22
CA LEU A 47 -10.11 11.28 7.05
C LEU A 47 -9.40 11.11 8.40
N TRP A 48 -9.86 11.82 9.42
CA TRP A 48 -9.34 11.70 10.78
C TRP A 48 -9.56 10.31 11.37
N GLU A 49 -10.75 9.71 11.17
CA GLU A 49 -11.05 8.34 11.63
C GLU A 49 -10.14 7.31 10.94
N MET A 50 -9.86 7.49 9.64
CA MET A 50 -8.90 6.64 8.92
C MET A 50 -7.48 6.77 9.48
N TYR A 51 -7.01 8.00 9.77
CA TYR A 51 -5.73 8.22 10.44
C TYR A 51 -5.67 7.50 11.79
N LYS A 52 -6.69 7.64 12.64
CA LYS A 52 -6.74 6.96 13.95
C LYS A 52 -6.78 5.43 13.83
N LYS A 53 -7.40 4.91 12.78
CA LYS A 53 -7.40 3.47 12.48
C LYS A 53 -6.02 2.98 12.06
N ALA A 54 -5.32 3.74 11.20
CA ALA A 54 -3.96 3.43 10.81
C ALA A 54 -3.00 3.47 12.00
N GLU A 55 -3.05 4.53 12.82
CA GLU A 55 -2.26 4.67 14.04
C GLU A 55 -2.45 3.50 15.02
N ALA A 56 -3.70 3.02 15.18
CA ALA A 56 -4.02 1.87 16.02
C ALA A 56 -3.48 0.54 15.48
N SER A 57 -3.08 0.47 14.21
CA SER A 57 -2.52 -0.73 13.57
C SER A 57 -0.98 -0.73 13.51
N PHE A 58 -0.30 0.20 14.17
CA PHE A 58 1.16 0.32 14.19
C PHE A 58 1.85 -0.98 14.65
N TRP A 59 2.96 -1.30 13.99
CA TRP A 59 3.83 -2.44 14.32
C TRP A 59 5.26 -2.10 13.87
N THR A 60 6.25 -2.91 14.30
CA THR A 60 7.65 -2.79 13.91
C THR A 60 8.20 -4.10 13.36
N ALA A 61 9.29 -4.03 12.60
CA ALA A 61 9.90 -5.21 11.98
C ALA A 61 10.40 -6.23 13.02
N GLU A 62 10.79 -5.79 14.22
CA GLU A 62 11.24 -6.63 15.35
C GLU A 62 10.13 -7.51 15.92
N GLU A 63 8.86 -7.21 15.66
CA GLU A 63 7.73 -8.04 16.09
C GLU A 63 7.60 -9.34 15.26
N VAL A 64 8.37 -9.48 14.17
CA VAL A 64 8.31 -10.62 13.27
C VAL A 64 9.43 -11.60 13.52
N ASP A 65 9.10 -12.81 13.98
CA ASP A 65 10.08 -13.89 14.19
C ASP A 65 10.34 -14.66 12.88
N LEU A 66 11.56 -14.58 12.36
CA LEU A 66 12.01 -15.27 11.15
C LEU A 66 12.77 -16.59 11.45
N SER A 67 12.92 -16.97 12.70
CA SER A 67 13.77 -18.12 13.12
C SER A 67 13.35 -19.44 12.48
N HIS A 68 12.05 -19.66 12.34
CA HIS A 68 11.50 -20.87 11.72
C HIS A 68 11.57 -20.85 10.19
N ASP A 69 11.61 -19.67 9.59
CA ASP A 69 11.59 -19.50 8.13
C ASP A 69 12.88 -19.96 7.48
N VAL A 70 14.04 -19.79 8.15
CA VAL A 70 15.35 -20.13 7.59
C VAL A 70 15.45 -21.61 7.19
N GLN A 71 14.97 -22.52 8.03
CA GLN A 71 14.96 -23.95 7.72
C GLN A 71 13.98 -24.30 6.62
N GLN A 72 12.81 -23.67 6.62
CA GLN A 72 11.78 -23.89 5.60
C GLN A 72 12.20 -23.32 4.25
N TRP A 73 12.92 -22.18 4.24
CA TRP A 73 13.51 -21.62 3.04
C TRP A 73 14.42 -22.60 2.32
N GLU A 74 15.30 -23.28 3.06
CA GLU A 74 16.23 -24.27 2.46
C GLU A 74 15.49 -25.45 1.81
N ALA A 75 14.32 -25.83 2.33
CA ALA A 75 13.50 -26.91 1.83
C ALA A 75 12.63 -26.55 0.60
N LEU A 76 12.51 -25.26 0.26
CA LEU A 76 11.77 -24.82 -0.92
C LEU A 76 12.49 -25.23 -2.22
N SER A 77 11.72 -25.47 -3.27
CA SER A 77 12.24 -25.67 -4.61
C SER A 77 12.88 -24.40 -5.18
N ASP A 78 13.78 -24.52 -6.15
CA ASP A 78 14.42 -23.38 -6.81
C ASP A 78 13.39 -22.43 -7.46
N SER A 79 12.31 -22.96 -8.01
CA SER A 79 11.22 -22.16 -8.58
C SER A 79 10.47 -21.34 -7.53
N GLU A 80 10.22 -21.92 -6.35
CA GLU A 80 9.60 -21.20 -5.22
C GLU A 80 10.53 -20.11 -4.68
N LYS A 81 11.81 -20.43 -4.46
CA LYS A 81 12.84 -19.47 -4.06
C LYS A 81 12.97 -18.32 -5.07
N HIS A 82 13.03 -18.64 -6.36
CA HIS A 82 13.07 -17.65 -7.42
C HIS A 82 11.87 -16.69 -7.37
N PHE A 83 10.66 -17.24 -7.31
CA PHE A 83 9.44 -16.46 -7.26
C PHE A 83 9.40 -15.54 -6.03
N ILE A 84 9.62 -16.10 -4.84
CA ILE A 84 9.59 -15.33 -3.58
C ILE A 84 10.65 -14.22 -3.62
N SER A 85 11.88 -14.53 -4.04
CA SER A 85 12.97 -13.54 -4.12
C SER A 85 12.63 -12.37 -5.04
N HIS A 86 12.00 -12.61 -6.19
CA HIS A 86 11.60 -11.56 -7.13
C HIS A 86 10.46 -10.69 -6.60
N VAL A 87 9.50 -11.31 -5.90
CA VAL A 87 8.41 -10.58 -5.24
C VAL A 87 8.95 -9.70 -4.12
N LEU A 88 9.81 -10.22 -3.24
CA LEU A 88 10.44 -9.45 -2.16
C LEU A 88 11.32 -8.32 -2.69
N ALA A 89 12.12 -8.59 -3.74
CA ALA A 89 12.97 -7.58 -4.37
C ALA A 89 12.15 -6.44 -4.99
N PHE A 90 11.01 -6.77 -5.60
CA PHE A 90 10.10 -5.75 -6.11
C PHE A 90 9.57 -4.88 -4.95
N PHE A 91 9.08 -5.46 -3.87
CA PHE A 91 8.52 -4.70 -2.75
C PHE A 91 9.58 -3.86 -2.04
N ALA A 92 10.74 -4.41 -1.72
CA ALA A 92 11.84 -3.66 -1.11
C ALA A 92 12.22 -2.41 -1.93
N ALA A 93 12.15 -2.50 -3.25
CA ALA A 93 12.47 -1.40 -4.14
C ALA A 93 11.31 -0.42 -4.35
N SER A 94 10.05 -0.92 -4.39
CA SER A 94 8.86 -0.11 -4.69
C SER A 94 8.44 0.78 -3.52
N ASP A 95 8.66 0.36 -2.28
CA ASP A 95 8.28 1.15 -1.10
C ASP A 95 9.04 2.46 -1.01
N GLY A 96 10.33 2.46 -1.38
CA GLY A 96 11.10 3.69 -1.53
C GLY A 96 10.51 4.66 -2.57
N ILE A 97 9.99 4.14 -3.68
CA ILE A 97 9.33 4.96 -4.71
C ILE A 97 8.04 5.58 -4.18
N VAL A 98 7.23 4.81 -3.46
CA VAL A 98 5.98 5.31 -2.86
C VAL A 98 6.26 6.36 -1.81
N LEU A 99 7.25 6.13 -0.96
CA LEU A 99 7.69 7.06 0.07
C LEU A 99 8.10 8.42 -0.54
N GLU A 100 8.90 8.43 -1.62
CA GLU A 100 9.29 9.64 -2.33
C GLU A 100 8.07 10.39 -2.90
N ASN A 101 7.09 9.69 -3.49
CA ASN A 101 5.87 10.31 -3.99
C ASN A 101 5.00 10.89 -2.87
N LEU A 102 4.85 10.18 -1.76
CA LEU A 102 4.10 10.67 -0.60
C LEU A 102 4.74 11.95 -0.04
N ALA A 103 6.06 11.95 0.13
CA ALA A 103 6.79 13.08 0.70
C ALA A 103 6.87 14.28 -0.27
N ALA A 104 7.21 14.04 -1.54
CA ALA A 104 7.48 15.09 -2.50
C ALA A 104 6.21 15.69 -3.14
N ARG A 105 5.11 14.92 -3.24
CA ARG A 105 3.88 15.34 -3.91
C ARG A 105 2.68 15.38 -2.98
N PHE A 106 2.22 14.24 -2.45
CA PHE A 106 0.96 14.19 -1.71
C PHE A 106 0.92 15.09 -0.49
N LEU A 107 2.02 15.18 0.28
CA LEU A 107 2.12 16.10 1.41
C LEU A 107 2.15 17.58 0.99
N ASN A 108 2.55 17.88 -0.24
CA ASN A 108 2.57 19.24 -0.75
C ASN A 108 1.25 19.61 -1.45
N ASP A 109 0.66 18.70 -2.19
CA ASP A 109 -0.57 18.96 -2.95
C ASP A 109 -1.82 18.97 -2.05
N VAL A 110 -1.89 18.05 -1.06
CA VAL A 110 -3.04 17.95 -0.15
C VAL A 110 -2.83 18.83 1.08
N GLN A 111 -3.67 19.83 1.27
CA GLN A 111 -3.48 20.87 2.29
C GLN A 111 -4.26 20.64 3.60
N VAL A 112 -5.26 19.75 3.60
CA VAL A 112 -6.07 19.49 4.81
C VAL A 112 -5.28 18.68 5.85
N PRO A 113 -5.20 19.14 7.11
CA PRO A 113 -4.36 18.53 8.15
C PRO A 113 -4.69 17.07 8.45
N GLU A 114 -5.95 16.68 8.37
CA GLU A 114 -6.40 15.32 8.61
C GLU A 114 -5.82 14.33 7.58
N ALA A 115 -5.75 14.73 6.30
CA ALA A 115 -5.14 13.92 5.26
C ALA A 115 -3.61 13.92 5.38
N ARG A 116 -3.01 15.07 5.71
CA ARG A 116 -1.56 15.18 5.93
C ARG A 116 -1.09 14.32 7.11
N ALA A 117 -1.89 14.22 8.18
CA ALA A 117 -1.61 13.32 9.30
C ALA A 117 -1.58 11.85 8.86
N PHE A 118 -2.56 11.44 8.03
CA PHE A 118 -2.57 10.08 7.47
C PHE A 118 -1.35 9.81 6.60
N TYR A 119 -1.03 10.70 5.66
CA TYR A 119 0.14 10.53 4.79
C TYR A 119 1.46 10.54 5.56
N GLY A 120 1.60 11.38 6.60
CA GLY A 120 2.78 11.36 7.48
C GLY A 120 2.94 10.02 8.20
N PHE A 121 1.85 9.42 8.66
CA PHE A 121 1.85 8.10 9.26
C PHE A 121 2.11 7.00 8.22
N GLN A 122 1.51 7.10 7.03
CA GLN A 122 1.77 6.18 5.93
C GLN A 122 3.25 6.15 5.57
N ILE A 123 3.92 7.30 5.48
CA ILE A 123 5.38 7.38 5.24
C ILE A 123 6.15 6.60 6.32
N ALA A 124 5.76 6.70 7.58
CA ALA A 124 6.39 5.92 8.66
C ALA A 124 6.19 4.42 8.47
N MET A 125 5.00 3.99 8.08
CA MET A 125 4.72 2.57 7.81
C MET A 125 5.45 2.04 6.57
N GLU A 126 5.57 2.83 5.51
CA GLU A 126 6.34 2.44 4.31
C GLU A 126 7.84 2.24 4.62
N ASN A 127 8.40 2.99 5.58
CA ASN A 127 9.76 2.71 6.06
C ASN A 127 9.85 1.35 6.76
N ILE A 128 8.87 0.99 7.60
CA ILE A 128 8.81 -0.31 8.28
C ILE A 128 8.61 -1.45 7.27
N HIS A 129 7.77 -1.26 6.26
CA HIS A 129 7.60 -2.23 5.18
C HIS A 129 8.91 -2.46 4.42
N SER A 130 9.61 -1.40 4.03
CA SER A 130 10.89 -1.46 3.34
C SER A 130 11.97 -2.14 4.19
N GLU A 131 12.03 -1.84 5.49
CA GLU A 131 12.90 -2.53 6.44
C GLU A 131 12.59 -4.03 6.50
N MET A 132 11.30 -4.38 6.64
CA MET A 132 10.88 -5.78 6.72
C MET A 132 11.24 -6.57 5.45
N TYR A 133 10.99 -6.03 4.26
CA TYR A 133 11.39 -6.69 3.02
C TYR A 133 12.90 -6.84 2.88
N SER A 134 13.65 -5.84 3.34
CA SER A 134 15.12 -5.91 3.36
C SER A 134 15.62 -6.99 4.31
N LEU A 135 15.03 -7.11 5.51
CA LEU A 135 15.34 -8.17 6.47
C LEU A 135 15.03 -9.57 5.92
N LEU A 136 13.91 -9.73 5.22
CA LEU A 136 13.54 -10.99 4.57
C LEU A 136 14.57 -11.41 3.52
N LEU A 137 14.97 -10.48 2.63
CA LEU A 137 16.02 -10.73 1.63
C LEU A 137 17.37 -11.05 2.30
N GLU A 138 17.77 -10.29 3.31
CA GLU A 138 19.01 -10.51 4.05
C GLU A 138 19.01 -11.88 4.74
N THR A 139 17.88 -12.30 5.27
CA THR A 139 17.70 -13.57 5.98
C THR A 139 17.76 -14.77 5.05
N TYR A 140 17.07 -14.70 3.90
CA TYR A 140 16.91 -15.85 3.00
C TYR A 140 18.02 -15.97 1.97
N ILE A 141 18.55 -14.88 1.43
CA ILE A 141 19.52 -14.90 0.36
C ILE A 141 20.95 -14.91 0.94
N LYS A 142 21.63 -16.03 0.82
CA LYS A 142 23.01 -16.19 1.34
C LYS A 142 24.09 -15.79 0.33
N ASP A 143 23.83 -15.97 -0.98
CA ASP A 143 24.78 -15.55 -2.02
C ASP A 143 24.84 -14.04 -2.14
N SER A 144 26.03 -13.47 -1.94
CA SER A 144 26.23 -12.02 -1.93
C SER A 144 25.99 -11.35 -3.30
N ARG A 145 26.21 -12.06 -4.40
CA ARG A 145 25.99 -11.52 -5.75
C ARG A 145 24.50 -11.48 -6.06
N GLU A 146 23.79 -12.55 -5.73
CA GLU A 146 22.33 -12.62 -5.88
C GLU A 146 21.65 -11.60 -4.97
N LYS A 147 22.10 -11.46 -3.73
CA LYS A 147 21.63 -10.44 -2.79
C LYS A 147 21.81 -9.03 -3.39
N HIS A 148 22.99 -8.71 -3.89
CA HIS A 148 23.25 -7.42 -4.54
C HIS A 148 22.37 -7.19 -5.77
N ARG A 149 22.15 -8.23 -6.59
CA ARG A 149 21.25 -8.18 -7.75
C ARG A 149 19.80 -7.87 -7.35
N LEU A 150 19.31 -8.48 -6.28
CA LEU A 150 17.94 -8.31 -5.79
C LEU A 150 17.74 -6.94 -5.13
N PHE A 151 18.68 -6.45 -4.34
CA PHE A 151 18.61 -5.09 -3.79
C PHE A 151 18.67 -3.98 -4.86
N ASN A 152 19.25 -4.27 -6.01
CA ASN A 152 19.26 -3.36 -7.16
C ASN A 152 18.29 -3.85 -8.26
N ALA A 153 17.17 -4.44 -7.88
CA ALA A 153 16.25 -5.10 -8.81
C ALA A 153 15.63 -4.15 -9.84
N ILE A 154 15.41 -2.88 -9.48
CA ILE A 154 14.90 -1.85 -10.41
C ILE A 154 15.81 -1.69 -11.62
N GLU A 155 17.12 -1.79 -11.42
CA GLU A 155 18.13 -1.64 -12.49
C GLU A 155 18.41 -2.96 -13.21
N ASN A 156 18.33 -4.08 -12.50
CA ASN A 156 18.86 -5.36 -12.95
C ASN A 156 17.79 -6.36 -13.41
N ILE A 157 16.50 -6.15 -13.10
CA ILE A 157 15.43 -7.10 -13.41
C ILE A 157 14.35 -6.41 -14.27
N PRO A 158 14.25 -6.73 -15.58
CA PRO A 158 13.41 -5.99 -16.53
C PRO A 158 11.93 -5.90 -16.17
N CYS A 159 11.32 -6.96 -15.62
CA CYS A 159 9.92 -6.92 -15.21
C CYS A 159 9.72 -6.00 -13.99
N ILE A 160 10.67 -5.97 -13.08
CA ILE A 160 10.68 -5.06 -11.92
C ILE A 160 10.90 -3.62 -12.40
N THR A 161 11.86 -3.38 -13.31
CA THR A 161 12.11 -2.06 -13.89
C THR A 161 10.85 -1.47 -14.53
N ARG A 162 10.12 -2.25 -15.33
CA ARG A 162 8.89 -1.79 -15.99
C ARG A 162 7.79 -1.47 -14.98
N LYS A 163 7.58 -2.36 -14.01
CA LYS A 163 6.57 -2.17 -12.96
C LYS A 163 6.94 -1.00 -12.05
N ALA A 164 8.20 -0.83 -11.67
CA ALA A 164 8.68 0.30 -10.88
C ALA A 164 8.51 1.63 -11.62
N LYS A 165 8.83 1.69 -12.91
CA LYS A 165 8.62 2.88 -13.74
C LYS A 165 7.14 3.26 -13.81
N TRP A 166 6.26 2.28 -13.96
CA TRP A 166 4.82 2.51 -13.92
C TRP A 166 4.32 2.85 -12.51
N ALA A 167 4.89 2.24 -11.44
CA ALA A 167 4.53 2.51 -10.06
C ALA A 167 4.98 3.92 -9.59
N LEU A 168 6.03 4.48 -10.20
CA LEU A 168 6.31 5.92 -10.08
C LEU A 168 5.15 6.77 -10.58
N ASP A 169 4.37 6.22 -11.51
CA ASP A 169 3.16 6.84 -12.02
C ASP A 169 1.90 6.34 -11.27
N TRP A 170 1.84 5.03 -10.76
CA TRP A 170 0.65 4.40 -10.12
C TRP A 170 0.94 3.17 -9.21
N ILE A 171 0.02 2.66 -8.42
CA ILE A 171 0.05 1.82 -7.19
C ILE A 171 0.18 0.26 -7.30
N LYS A 172 0.53 -0.46 -6.20
CA LYS A 172 1.03 -1.81 -5.86
C LYS A 172 0.04 -3.00 -5.79
N SER A 173 0.55 -4.28 -5.82
CA SER A 173 -0.21 -5.54 -5.68
C SER A 173 0.45 -6.61 -4.77
N PHE A 174 -0.32 -7.24 -3.84
CA PHE A 174 0.16 -8.07 -2.69
C PHE A 174 -0.16 -9.58 -2.72
N CYS A 175 -0.74 -10.13 -3.77
CA CYS A 175 -1.40 -11.45 -3.72
C CYS A 175 -0.49 -12.69 -3.60
N ALA A 176 0.78 -12.57 -3.92
CA ALA A 176 1.65 -13.73 -4.16
C ALA A 176 2.06 -14.51 -2.89
N ILE A 177 2.26 -13.82 -1.76
CA ILE A 177 2.78 -14.42 -0.52
C ILE A 177 1.71 -15.18 0.26
N PHE A 178 0.44 -14.82 0.13
CA PHE A 178 -0.67 -15.54 0.77
C PHE A 178 -0.80 -17.02 0.36
N TRP A 179 -0.26 -17.40 -0.80
CA TRP A 179 -0.17 -18.80 -1.22
C TRP A 179 0.70 -19.64 -0.28
N LEU A 180 1.80 -19.11 0.26
CA LEU A 180 2.64 -19.79 1.25
C LEU A 180 1.89 -20.01 2.57
N LYS A 181 1.09 -19.05 2.99
CA LYS A 181 0.25 -19.16 4.18
C LYS A 181 -0.73 -20.33 4.09
N LYS A 182 -1.38 -20.51 2.94
CA LYS A 182 -2.27 -21.65 2.69
C LYS A 182 -1.55 -22.99 2.89
N ARG A 183 -0.25 -23.05 2.59
CA ARG A 183 0.58 -24.26 2.75
C ARG A 183 1.14 -24.44 4.16
N GLY A 184 0.94 -23.48 5.06
CA GLY A 184 1.54 -23.48 6.41
C GLY A 184 3.06 -23.33 6.41
N LEU A 185 3.63 -22.69 5.37
CA LEU A 185 5.06 -22.48 5.20
C LEU A 185 5.45 -21.03 5.48
N MET A 186 6.70 -20.81 5.92
CA MET A 186 7.31 -19.51 6.11
C MET A 186 6.47 -18.60 7.04
N PRO A 187 6.30 -18.98 8.33
CA PRO A 187 5.39 -18.29 9.24
C PRO A 187 5.75 -16.82 9.44
N GLY A 188 7.03 -16.45 9.51
CA GLY A 188 7.48 -15.07 9.64
C GLY A 188 7.18 -14.26 8.39
N LEU A 189 7.52 -14.77 7.21
CA LEU A 189 7.18 -14.14 5.92
C LEU A 189 5.67 -13.95 5.75
N THR A 190 4.87 -14.96 6.08
CA THR A 190 3.42 -14.89 5.89
C THR A 190 2.77 -13.98 6.92
N PHE A 191 3.27 -13.90 8.14
CA PHE A 191 2.80 -12.99 9.17
C PHE A 191 3.14 -11.52 8.82
N SER A 192 4.38 -11.23 8.42
CA SER A 192 4.74 -9.88 7.97
C SER A 192 3.88 -9.43 6.79
N ASN A 193 3.64 -10.32 5.82
CA ASN A 193 2.77 -10.00 4.68
C ASN A 193 1.31 -9.73 5.09
N GLU A 194 0.80 -10.35 6.15
CA GLU A 194 -0.53 -10.01 6.69
C GLU A 194 -0.58 -8.59 7.26
N LEU A 195 0.44 -8.21 8.04
CA LEU A 195 0.56 -6.88 8.61
C LEU A 195 0.63 -5.82 7.50
N ILE A 196 1.54 -6.02 6.55
CA ILE A 196 1.73 -5.12 5.41
C ILE A 196 0.45 -5.05 4.55
N SER A 197 -0.17 -6.17 4.21
CA SER A 197 -1.40 -6.18 3.39
C SER A 197 -2.58 -5.48 4.07
N ARG A 198 -2.66 -5.51 5.40
CA ARG A 198 -3.65 -4.77 6.17
C ARG A 198 -3.41 -3.27 6.04
N ASP A 199 -2.16 -2.84 6.17
CA ASP A 199 -1.79 -1.43 6.08
C ASP A 199 -2.02 -0.91 4.66
N GLU A 200 -1.65 -1.67 3.64
CA GLU A 200 -1.91 -1.32 2.24
C GLU A 200 -3.41 -1.28 1.89
N GLY A 201 -4.19 -2.14 2.53
CA GLY A 201 -5.65 -2.05 2.45
C GLY A 201 -6.18 -0.72 2.99
N LEU A 202 -5.62 -0.23 4.11
CA LEU A 202 -5.95 1.08 4.67
C LEU A 202 -5.46 2.23 3.79
N HIS A 203 -4.27 2.11 3.18
CA HIS A 203 -3.73 3.10 2.25
C HIS A 203 -4.62 3.23 1.01
N CYS A 204 -5.07 2.12 0.43
CA CYS A 204 -5.99 2.09 -0.70
C CYS A 204 -7.37 2.67 -0.32
N ASP A 205 -7.95 2.26 0.82
CA ASP A 205 -9.23 2.76 1.30
C ASP A 205 -9.18 4.28 1.55
N PHE A 206 -8.06 4.78 2.10
CA PHE A 206 -7.85 6.21 2.30
C PHE A 206 -7.77 6.97 0.98
N ALA A 207 -7.03 6.45 0.00
CA ALA A 207 -6.94 7.07 -1.32
C ALA A 207 -8.31 7.13 -2.02
N CYS A 208 -9.12 6.06 -1.95
CA CYS A 208 -10.48 6.03 -2.47
C CYS A 208 -11.41 7.03 -1.74
N LEU A 209 -11.29 7.12 -0.41
CA LEU A 209 -12.03 8.10 0.39
C LEU A 209 -11.66 9.53 -0.01
N LEU A 210 -10.36 9.85 -0.08
CA LEU A 210 -9.89 11.18 -0.49
C LEU A 210 -10.39 11.53 -1.90
N TYR A 211 -10.28 10.59 -2.85
CA TYR A 211 -10.81 10.76 -4.20
C TYR A 211 -12.31 11.04 -4.21
N SER A 212 -13.10 10.37 -3.36
CA SER A 212 -14.54 10.58 -3.24
C SER A 212 -14.92 11.97 -2.69
N LEU A 213 -14.00 12.63 -1.99
CA LEU A 213 -14.18 13.98 -1.44
C LEU A 213 -13.79 15.09 -2.43
N LEU A 214 -13.17 14.75 -3.56
CA LEU A 214 -12.88 15.72 -4.62
C LEU A 214 -14.17 16.19 -5.27
N ARG A 215 -14.31 17.48 -5.46
CA ARG A 215 -15.42 18.10 -6.22
C ARG A 215 -15.37 17.74 -7.69
N LYS A 216 -14.17 17.75 -8.27
CA LYS A 216 -13.91 17.47 -9.68
C LYS A 216 -13.22 16.14 -9.83
N GLN A 217 -13.99 15.07 -9.99
CA GLN A 217 -13.46 13.73 -10.23
C GLN A 217 -13.03 13.56 -11.68
N LEU A 218 -12.08 12.64 -11.93
CA LEU A 218 -11.66 12.30 -13.29
C LEU A 218 -12.81 11.74 -14.13
N PRO A 219 -12.86 12.00 -15.44
CA PRO A 219 -13.76 11.30 -16.35
C PRO A 219 -13.60 9.78 -16.22
N ARG A 220 -14.71 9.04 -16.23
CA ARG A 220 -14.72 7.58 -16.05
C ARG A 220 -13.83 6.85 -17.05
N GLU A 221 -13.80 7.31 -18.29
CA GLU A 221 -12.95 6.75 -19.35
C GLU A 221 -11.47 6.82 -18.96
N LYS A 222 -11.05 7.93 -18.33
CA LYS A 222 -9.67 8.10 -17.86
C LYS A 222 -9.36 7.17 -16.69
N VAL A 223 -10.31 6.99 -15.75
CA VAL A 223 -10.17 6.02 -14.65
C VAL A 223 -10.03 4.60 -15.20
N TYR A 224 -10.90 4.20 -16.15
CA TYR A 224 -10.79 2.88 -16.80
C TYR A 224 -9.47 2.68 -17.53
N HIS A 225 -8.98 3.71 -18.23
CA HIS A 225 -7.69 3.63 -18.93
C HIS A 225 -6.53 3.38 -17.96
N ILE A 226 -6.47 4.14 -16.87
CA ILE A 226 -5.45 3.97 -15.83
C ILE A 226 -5.48 2.55 -15.21
N VAL A 227 -6.68 2.06 -14.90
CA VAL A 227 -6.85 0.71 -14.34
C VAL A 227 -6.48 -0.38 -15.34
N ASP A 228 -6.75 -0.18 -16.64
CA ASP A 228 -6.35 -1.12 -17.69
C ASP A 228 -4.84 -1.22 -17.82
N GLU A 229 -4.14 -0.09 -17.83
CA GLU A 229 -2.67 -0.08 -17.84
C GLU A 229 -2.10 -0.80 -16.63
N ALA A 230 -2.68 -0.56 -15.43
CA ALA A 230 -2.31 -1.26 -14.22
C ALA A 230 -2.46 -2.77 -14.34
N VAL A 231 -3.61 -3.23 -14.83
CA VAL A 231 -3.90 -4.66 -15.04
C VAL A 231 -2.94 -5.30 -16.04
N GLU A 232 -2.57 -4.60 -17.11
CA GLU A 232 -1.64 -5.10 -18.12
C GLU A 232 -0.24 -5.27 -17.53
N ILE A 233 0.29 -4.26 -16.86
CA ILE A 233 1.63 -4.27 -16.26
C ILE A 233 1.72 -5.30 -15.12
N GLU A 234 0.70 -5.37 -14.26
CA GLU A 234 0.63 -6.36 -13.19
C GLU A 234 0.59 -7.79 -13.73
N THR A 235 -0.22 -8.01 -14.77
CA THR A 235 -0.30 -9.29 -15.46
C THR A 235 1.06 -9.69 -16.05
N GLN A 236 1.76 -8.76 -16.68
CA GLN A 236 3.08 -9.02 -17.25
C GLN A 236 4.10 -9.35 -16.16
N PHE A 237 4.14 -8.56 -15.08
CA PHE A 237 5.02 -8.82 -13.94
C PHE A 237 4.82 -10.23 -13.37
N VAL A 238 3.57 -10.60 -13.06
CA VAL A 238 3.25 -11.92 -12.50
C VAL A 238 3.62 -13.04 -13.47
N CYS A 239 3.40 -12.88 -14.77
CA CYS A 239 3.76 -13.91 -15.77
C CYS A 239 5.27 -14.08 -15.90
N GLU A 240 6.06 -13.03 -15.77
CA GLU A 240 7.53 -13.09 -15.84
C GLU A 240 8.14 -13.57 -14.51
N ALA A 241 7.56 -13.19 -13.38
CA ALA A 241 7.99 -13.65 -12.05
C ALA A 241 7.60 -15.12 -11.77
N LEU A 242 6.53 -15.63 -12.42
CA LEU A 242 6.06 -17.01 -12.32
C LEU A 242 6.33 -17.79 -13.64
N PRO A 243 7.58 -18.15 -13.93
CA PRO A 243 7.92 -18.88 -15.16
C PRO A 243 7.38 -20.33 -15.17
N CYS A 244 6.86 -20.82 -14.03
CA CYS A 244 6.35 -22.17 -13.87
C CYS A 244 5.02 -22.17 -13.10
N ALA A 245 4.21 -23.22 -13.32
CA ALA A 245 3.01 -23.45 -12.52
C ALA A 245 3.39 -23.98 -11.14
N LEU A 246 3.13 -23.19 -10.10
CA LEU A 246 3.20 -23.64 -8.72
C LEU A 246 1.90 -24.38 -8.35
N ILE A 247 1.95 -25.31 -7.39
CA ILE A 247 0.78 -26.09 -6.97
C ILE A 247 -0.31 -25.14 -6.44
N GLY A 248 -1.41 -25.00 -7.19
CA GLY A 248 -2.55 -24.14 -6.83
C GLY A 248 -2.39 -22.66 -7.16
N MET A 249 -1.29 -22.26 -7.82
CA MET A 249 -1.09 -20.90 -8.31
C MET A 249 -0.39 -20.93 -9.67
N ASN A 250 -0.99 -20.34 -10.68
CA ASN A 250 -0.43 -20.24 -12.02
C ASN A 250 -0.78 -18.88 -12.65
N SER A 251 -0.11 -18.52 -13.72
CA SER A 251 -0.29 -17.23 -14.39
C SER A 251 -1.72 -16.96 -14.84
N THR A 252 -2.49 -17.98 -15.20
CA THR A 252 -3.91 -17.84 -15.63
C THR A 252 -4.80 -17.42 -14.46
N LEU A 253 -4.71 -18.12 -13.33
CA LEU A 253 -5.47 -17.78 -12.12
C LEU A 253 -5.05 -16.42 -11.56
N MET A 254 -3.75 -16.11 -11.60
CA MET A 254 -3.26 -14.79 -11.17
C MET A 254 -3.79 -13.66 -12.05
N ARG A 255 -3.84 -13.84 -13.37
CA ARG A 255 -4.47 -12.84 -14.28
C ARG A 255 -5.94 -12.62 -13.95
N GLN A 256 -6.68 -13.68 -13.64
CA GLN A 256 -8.08 -13.57 -13.23
C GLN A 256 -8.20 -12.82 -11.92
N TYR A 257 -7.33 -13.12 -10.96
CA TYR A 257 -7.31 -12.45 -9.66
C TYR A 257 -6.99 -10.95 -9.78
N ILE A 258 -6.01 -10.56 -10.60
CA ILE A 258 -5.68 -9.15 -10.87
C ILE A 258 -6.91 -8.41 -11.41
N LYS A 259 -7.63 -8.98 -12.36
CA LYS A 259 -8.88 -8.42 -12.89
C LYS A 259 -9.99 -8.32 -11.85
N PHE A 260 -10.11 -9.31 -10.96
CA PHE A 260 -11.06 -9.28 -9.86
C PHE A 260 -10.76 -8.14 -8.89
N VAL A 261 -9.49 -7.93 -8.53
CA VAL A 261 -9.07 -6.82 -7.66
C VAL A 261 -9.28 -5.47 -8.35
N ALA A 262 -9.01 -5.38 -9.66
CA ALA A 262 -9.26 -4.17 -10.45
C ALA A 262 -10.76 -3.80 -10.46
N ASP A 263 -11.67 -4.77 -10.58
CA ASP A 263 -13.11 -4.53 -10.49
C ASP A 263 -13.53 -4.00 -9.10
N ARG A 264 -12.90 -4.48 -8.01
CA ARG A 264 -13.12 -3.95 -6.66
C ARG A 264 -12.68 -2.50 -6.54
N LEU A 265 -11.49 -2.18 -7.07
CA LEU A 265 -10.97 -0.81 -7.08
C LEU A 265 -11.89 0.12 -7.88
N LEU A 266 -12.32 -0.28 -9.09
CA LEU A 266 -13.26 0.49 -9.90
C LEU A 266 -14.56 0.82 -9.14
N VAL A 267 -15.11 -0.16 -8.42
CA VAL A 267 -16.31 0.05 -7.58
C VAL A 267 -16.02 1.05 -6.45
N SER A 268 -14.88 0.95 -5.78
CA SER A 268 -14.47 1.89 -4.72
C SER A 268 -14.26 3.31 -5.23
N LEU A 269 -13.89 3.47 -6.52
CA LEU A 269 -13.77 4.76 -7.21
C LEU A 269 -15.11 5.25 -7.80
N GLY A 270 -16.25 4.59 -7.50
CA GLY A 270 -17.58 4.97 -8.01
C GLY A 270 -17.83 4.60 -9.48
N CYS A 271 -17.00 3.71 -10.05
CA CYS A 271 -17.16 3.19 -11.40
C CYS A 271 -17.86 1.82 -11.41
N GLN A 272 -18.32 1.37 -12.57
CA GLN A 272 -18.85 0.02 -12.75
C GLN A 272 -17.71 -0.98 -12.92
N ARG A 273 -17.97 -2.25 -12.58
CA ARG A 273 -17.05 -3.36 -12.89
C ARG A 273 -16.85 -3.46 -14.40
N LYS A 274 -15.61 -3.69 -14.80
CA LYS A 274 -15.22 -3.83 -16.22
C LYS A 274 -15.03 -5.27 -16.65
N TYR A 275 -14.32 -6.05 -15.82
CA TYR A 275 -13.89 -7.40 -16.16
C TYR A 275 -14.93 -8.46 -15.80
N ASN A 276 -15.73 -8.23 -14.77
CA ASN A 276 -16.81 -9.11 -14.29
C ASN A 276 -16.36 -10.56 -14.08
N VAL A 277 -15.16 -10.74 -13.51
CA VAL A 277 -14.61 -12.06 -13.19
C VAL A 277 -14.81 -12.39 -11.71
N GLU A 278 -14.91 -13.69 -11.41
CA GLU A 278 -14.98 -14.19 -10.04
C GLU A 278 -13.57 -14.36 -9.45
N ASN A 279 -13.48 -14.34 -8.10
CA ASN A 279 -12.24 -14.62 -7.39
C ASN A 279 -11.83 -16.09 -7.65
N PRO A 280 -10.67 -16.36 -8.28
CA PRO A 280 -10.21 -17.73 -8.52
C PRO A 280 -9.63 -18.42 -7.28
N PHE A 281 -9.49 -17.68 -6.18
CA PHE A 281 -8.86 -18.14 -4.94
C PHE A 281 -9.83 -18.03 -3.76
N ASP A 282 -10.69 -19.02 -3.56
CA ASP A 282 -11.66 -19.07 -2.47
C ASP A 282 -11.02 -18.83 -1.10
N TRP A 283 -9.80 -19.33 -0.91
CA TRP A 283 -9.04 -19.18 0.33
C TRP A 283 -8.56 -17.75 0.61
N MET A 284 -8.47 -16.87 -0.40
CA MET A 284 -8.13 -15.46 -0.22
C MET A 284 -9.27 -14.66 0.45
N GLU A 285 -10.51 -15.09 0.31
CA GLU A 285 -11.65 -14.46 0.98
C GLU A 285 -11.59 -14.65 2.49
N PHE A 286 -11.16 -15.83 2.95
CA PHE A 286 -10.99 -16.10 4.39
C PHE A 286 -9.89 -15.22 5.01
N ILE A 287 -8.82 -14.93 4.28
CA ILE A 287 -7.73 -14.06 4.75
C ILE A 287 -8.21 -12.61 4.86
N SER A 288 -8.97 -12.12 3.89
CA SER A 288 -9.54 -10.77 3.93
C SER A 288 -10.63 -10.61 4.99
N LEU A 289 -11.34 -11.68 5.37
CA LEU A 289 -12.29 -11.72 6.48
C LEU A 289 -11.59 -11.70 7.85
N GLN A 290 -10.44 -12.37 7.97
CA GLN A 290 -9.62 -12.35 9.20
C GLN A 290 -9.04 -10.95 9.47
N GLY A 291 -8.75 -10.16 8.45
CA GLY A 291 -8.39 -8.74 8.59
C GLY A 291 -9.52 -7.85 9.14
N LYS A 292 -10.78 -8.33 9.14
CA LYS A 292 -11.95 -7.70 9.78
C LYS A 292 -12.21 -8.19 11.21
N ALA A 293 -11.54 -9.26 11.67
CA ALA A 293 -11.60 -9.71 13.05
C ALA A 293 -10.87 -8.71 13.96
N ASN A 294 -11.41 -8.53 15.17
CA ASN A 294 -11.03 -7.51 16.13
C ASN A 294 -9.50 -7.52 16.38
N PHE A 295 -8.80 -6.55 15.80
CA PHE A 295 -7.35 -6.39 15.87
C PHE A 295 -6.81 -6.47 17.31
N PHE A 296 -7.54 -5.89 18.27
CA PHE A 296 -7.15 -5.87 19.69
C PHE A 296 -7.13 -7.25 20.34
N GLU A 297 -8.05 -8.15 19.97
CA GLU A 297 -8.06 -9.51 20.51
C GLU A 297 -6.88 -10.36 20.00
N ARG A 298 -6.49 -10.15 18.75
CA ARG A 298 -5.39 -10.91 18.13
C ARG A 298 -4.02 -10.42 18.59
N ARG A 299 -3.81 -9.12 18.69
CA ARG A 299 -2.55 -8.53 19.17
C ARG A 299 -2.23 -8.92 20.60
N VAL A 300 -3.22 -8.95 21.49
CA VAL A 300 -3.05 -9.40 22.88
C VAL A 300 -2.67 -10.89 22.94
N GLY A 301 -3.27 -11.73 22.09
CA GLY A 301 -2.94 -13.17 22.03
C GLY A 301 -1.53 -13.45 21.50
N ASP A 302 -1.08 -12.71 20.47
CA ASP A 302 0.24 -12.89 19.87
C ASP A 302 1.35 -12.25 20.72
N TYR A 303 1.10 -11.13 21.38
CA TYR A 303 2.00 -10.50 22.35
C TYR A 303 2.23 -11.39 23.59
N GLN A 304 1.18 -12.08 24.08
CA GLN A 304 1.33 -13.06 25.17
C GLN A 304 2.22 -14.23 24.75
N LYS A 305 2.14 -14.71 23.51
CA LYS A 305 3.00 -15.79 23.01
C LYS A 305 4.46 -15.34 22.84
N ALA A 306 4.72 -14.15 22.34
CA ALA A 306 6.07 -13.62 22.14
C ALA A 306 6.79 -13.31 23.47
N SER A 307 6.07 -12.82 24.48
CA SER A 307 6.65 -12.49 25.79
C SER A 307 6.79 -13.69 26.74
N VAL A 308 6.03 -14.77 26.54
CA VAL A 308 6.10 -15.98 27.38
C VAL A 308 7.22 -16.92 26.94
N MET A 309 7.61 -16.96 25.66
CA MET A 309 8.67 -17.85 25.17
C MET A 309 10.08 -17.46 25.63
N PRO A 310 10.51 -16.18 25.67
CA PRO A 310 11.82 -15.81 26.20
C PRO A 310 11.97 -16.06 27.71
N SER A 311 10.89 -15.91 28.50
CA SER A 311 10.93 -16.07 29.94
C SER A 311 11.02 -17.54 30.40
N LEU A 312 10.76 -18.51 29.53
CA LEU A 312 10.88 -19.94 29.78
C LEU A 312 12.29 -20.51 29.49
N GLN A 313 13.13 -19.72 28.79
CA GLN A 313 14.50 -20.13 28.44
C GLN A 313 15.60 -19.46 29.27
N ASP A 314 15.28 -18.48 30.12
CA ASP A 314 16.28 -17.78 30.95
C ASP A 314 16.12 -18.19 32.41
N ASP A 315 17.15 -18.91 32.91
CA ASP A 315 17.27 -19.34 34.30
C ASP A 315 17.22 -18.13 35.25
N GLY A 316 16.05 -17.83 35.78
CA GLY A 316 15.91 -17.34 37.16
C GLY A 316 16.58 -16.01 37.55
N LYS A 317 16.81 -15.04 36.65
CA LYS A 317 17.20 -13.68 37.03
C LYS A 317 16.03 -12.71 36.89
N ASN A 318 15.33 -12.53 38.02
CA ASN A 318 14.35 -11.49 38.22
C ASN A 318 14.99 -10.11 37.99
N PHE A 319 14.68 -9.46 36.85
CA PHE A 319 14.86 -8.02 36.72
C PHE A 319 13.79 -7.32 37.55
N VAL A 320 14.13 -6.95 38.78
CA VAL A 320 13.34 -6.03 39.60
C VAL A 320 13.68 -4.61 39.11
N PHE A 321 12.73 -3.93 38.53
CA PHE A 321 12.82 -2.49 38.24
C PHE A 321 12.94 -1.76 39.59
N LYS A 322 14.09 -1.18 39.91
CA LYS A 322 14.25 -0.26 41.05
C LYS A 322 13.87 1.14 40.57
N LEU A 323 12.88 1.71 41.26
CA LEU A 323 12.35 3.06 41.01
C LEU A 323 13.19 4.19 41.61
N ASP A 324 14.39 3.89 42.10
CA ASP A 324 15.26 4.82 42.85
C ASP A 324 16.61 5.01 42.13
N GLU A 325 16.60 5.50 40.92
CA GLU A 325 17.78 6.13 40.30
C GLU A 325 17.42 7.54 39.92
N ASP A 326 17.97 8.51 40.67
CA ASP A 326 17.93 9.95 40.39
C ASP A 326 18.66 10.25 39.07
N PHE A 327 18.00 11.06 38.24
CA PHE A 327 18.59 11.64 37.03
C PHE A 327 19.44 12.85 37.38
#